data_e409ed59f5ceacee19df87949a9a42e1
#
_entry.id   e409ed59f5ceacee19df87949a9a42e1
#
_cell.length_a   1.000
_cell.length_b   1.000
_cell.length_c   1.000
_cell.angle_alpha   90.00
_cell.angle_beta   90.00
_cell.angle_gamma   90.00
#
_symmetry.space_group_name_H-M   'P 1'
#
loop_
_entity.id
_entity.type
_entity.pdbx_description
1 polymer ?
#
loop_
_entity_poly.entity_id
_entity_poly.type
_entity_poly.pdbx_seq_one_letter_code
_entity_poly.pdbx_strand_id
1 'polypeptide(L)'
;MFLHDKVKALYAEAGEELVTSAEGLMNYLEDCHVVEWGPDMYFRGETIDVACEPQPPTNKHFDLLAETLQSRQANDYRLYICSNNEMQIQRIRDIFKDKGYEIGFTWLEGVIHEGFSDSNEKICVYTEHQIFDRYHKYRLQTTRIRQGRESITLGELQ
;
A
#
# COMPACT_ATOMS: atom_id res chain seq x y z
N MET A 1 -0.91 -23.03 -9.07
CA MET A 1 -0.78 -23.88 -10.28
C MET A 1 -0.13 -23.15 -11.45
N PHE A 2 -0.61 -21.99 -11.88
CA PHE A 2 -0.07 -21.28 -13.06
C PHE A 2 1.39 -20.77 -12.92
N LEU A 3 1.78 -20.29 -11.73
CA LEU A 3 3.15 -19.80 -11.48
C LEU A 3 4.17 -20.94 -11.44
N HIS A 4 3.81 -22.06 -10.84
CA HIS A 4 4.66 -23.24 -10.72
C HIS A 4 5.02 -23.85 -12.09
N ASP A 5 4.08 -23.89 -13.02
CA ASP A 5 4.31 -24.42 -14.36
C ASP A 5 5.19 -23.49 -15.21
N LYS A 6 5.03 -22.16 -15.05
CA LYS A 6 5.92 -21.18 -15.69
C LYS A 6 7.35 -21.24 -15.14
N VAL A 7 7.51 -21.36 -13.83
CA VAL A 7 8.83 -21.48 -13.19
C VAL A 7 9.53 -22.78 -13.67
N LYS A 8 8.81 -23.91 -13.77
CA LYS A 8 9.36 -25.14 -14.31
C LYS A 8 9.80 -25.02 -15.78
N ALA A 9 9.02 -24.33 -16.60
CA ALA A 9 9.36 -24.11 -17.99
C ALA A 9 10.63 -23.23 -18.13
N LEU A 10 10.71 -22.13 -17.37
CA LEU A 10 11.89 -21.24 -17.33
C LEU A 10 13.12 -21.98 -16.80
N TYR A 11 12.98 -22.84 -15.80
CA TYR A 11 14.07 -23.66 -15.27
C TYR A 11 14.61 -24.63 -16.30
N ALA A 12 13.72 -25.28 -17.07
CA ALA A 12 14.11 -26.20 -18.13
C ALA A 12 14.83 -25.49 -19.30
N GLU A 13 14.51 -24.22 -19.54
CA GLU A 13 15.08 -23.41 -20.63
C GLU A 13 16.42 -22.73 -20.25
N ALA A 14 16.53 -22.24 -19.00
CA ALA A 14 17.67 -21.45 -18.54
C ALA A 14 18.85 -22.28 -17.99
N GLY A 15 18.66 -23.55 -17.67
CA GLY A 15 19.65 -24.43 -17.03
C GLY A 15 19.85 -24.18 -15.54
N GLU A 16 20.41 -25.18 -14.86
CA GLU A 16 20.54 -25.21 -13.38
C GLU A 16 21.43 -24.11 -12.78
N GLU A 17 22.31 -23.52 -13.57
CA GLU A 17 23.26 -22.50 -13.09
C GLU A 17 22.62 -21.12 -12.92
N LEU A 18 21.49 -20.85 -13.58
CA LEU A 18 20.92 -19.51 -13.66
C LEU A 18 19.61 -19.36 -12.88
N VAL A 19 18.94 -20.47 -12.52
CA VAL A 19 17.61 -20.45 -11.90
C VAL A 19 17.54 -21.46 -10.77
N THR A 20 17.09 -21.04 -9.61
CA THR A 20 16.80 -21.94 -8.48
C THR A 20 15.51 -22.73 -8.77
N SER A 21 15.52 -24.05 -8.51
CA SER A 21 14.32 -24.87 -8.62
C SER A 21 13.26 -24.44 -7.59
N ALA A 22 11.99 -24.78 -7.85
CA ALA A 22 10.93 -24.49 -6.89
C ALA A 22 11.18 -25.17 -5.53
N GLU A 23 11.72 -26.39 -5.55
CA GLU A 23 12.11 -27.13 -4.34
C GLU A 23 13.29 -26.46 -3.62
N GLY A 24 14.32 -26.03 -4.36
CA GLY A 24 15.45 -25.28 -3.79
C GLY A 24 15.04 -23.96 -3.16
N LEU A 25 14.08 -23.26 -3.77
CA LEU A 25 13.52 -22.04 -3.20
C LEU A 25 12.74 -22.33 -1.91
N MET A 26 11.91 -23.39 -1.89
CA MET A 26 11.16 -23.76 -0.70
C MET A 26 12.08 -24.13 0.46
N ASN A 27 13.12 -24.93 0.19
CA ASN A 27 14.11 -25.30 1.21
C ASN A 27 14.84 -24.07 1.76
N TYR A 28 15.17 -23.10 0.90
CA TYR A 28 15.77 -21.83 1.34
C TYR A 28 14.82 -21.03 2.23
N LEU A 29 13.52 -21.00 1.90
CA LEU A 29 12.51 -20.28 2.68
C LEU A 29 12.23 -20.90 4.03
N GLU A 30 12.49 -22.20 4.25
CA GLU A 30 12.36 -22.88 5.55
C GLU A 30 13.31 -22.28 6.60
N ASP A 31 14.47 -21.78 6.16
CA ASP A 31 15.46 -21.14 7.05
C ASP A 31 15.22 -19.62 7.22
N CYS A 32 14.19 -19.08 6.58
CA CYS A 32 13.86 -17.66 6.61
C CYS A 32 12.66 -17.34 7.52
N HIS A 33 12.59 -16.09 7.99
CA HIS A 33 11.34 -15.57 8.54
C HIS A 33 10.43 -15.17 7.37
N VAL A 34 9.39 -15.96 7.16
CA VAL A 34 8.47 -15.79 6.02
C VAL A 34 7.18 -15.15 6.50
N VAL A 35 6.73 -14.11 5.79
CA VAL A 35 5.41 -13.52 5.93
C VAL A 35 4.67 -13.74 4.63
N GLU A 36 3.58 -14.50 4.67
CA GLU A 36 2.69 -14.67 3.53
C GLU A 36 1.58 -13.63 3.57
N TRP A 37 1.23 -13.15 2.40
CA TRP A 37 0.14 -12.21 2.20
C TRP A 37 -0.80 -12.71 1.10
N GLY A 38 -2.05 -12.92 1.45
CA GLY A 38 -3.07 -13.35 0.51
C GLY A 38 -4.07 -14.34 1.12
N PRO A 39 -5.01 -14.84 0.30
CA PRO A 39 -6.02 -15.78 0.76
C PRO A 39 -5.48 -17.21 0.93
N ASP A 40 -4.43 -17.55 0.20
CA ASP A 40 -3.85 -18.90 0.18
C ASP A 40 -2.55 -18.93 0.98
N MET A 41 -2.48 -19.78 2.00
CA MET A 41 -1.31 -19.94 2.85
C MET A 41 -0.58 -21.23 2.50
N TYR A 42 0.71 -21.14 2.21
CA TYR A 42 1.59 -22.27 1.89
C TYR A 42 2.37 -22.77 3.11
N PHE A 43 2.73 -21.83 4.00
CA PHE A 43 3.47 -22.12 5.22
C PHE A 43 2.53 -22.21 6.41
N ARG A 44 2.91 -23.07 7.39
CA ARG A 44 2.18 -23.13 8.67
C ARG A 44 2.72 -22.05 9.59
N GLY A 45 1.83 -21.22 10.10
CA GLY A 45 2.22 -20.14 11.00
C GLY A 45 1.01 -19.51 11.68
N GLU A 46 1.29 -18.46 12.43
CA GLU A 46 0.24 -17.61 13.01
C GLU A 46 -0.41 -16.79 11.92
N THR A 47 -1.74 -16.80 11.88
CA THR A 47 -2.51 -16.04 10.90
C THR A 47 -3.08 -14.78 11.56
N ILE A 48 -2.81 -13.63 10.94
CA ILE A 48 -3.41 -12.35 11.33
C ILE A 48 -4.46 -12.01 10.29
N ASP A 49 -5.73 -11.99 10.72
CA ASP A 49 -6.83 -11.58 9.87
C ASP A 49 -6.99 -10.06 9.93
N VAL A 50 -6.84 -9.43 8.77
CA VAL A 50 -6.90 -7.97 8.63
C VAL A 50 -8.19 -7.59 7.89
N ALA A 51 -9.13 -6.99 8.61
CA ALA A 51 -10.43 -6.58 8.07
C ALA A 51 -10.34 -5.21 7.36
N CYS A 52 -9.41 -5.09 6.41
CA CYS A 52 -9.20 -3.87 5.63
C CYS A 52 -10.09 -3.82 4.40
N GLU A 53 -10.81 -2.71 4.27
CA GLU A 53 -11.59 -2.37 3.08
C GLU A 53 -11.03 -1.09 2.44
N PRO A 54 -10.98 -0.99 1.10
CA PRO A 54 -10.55 0.22 0.44
C PRO A 54 -11.54 1.37 0.70
N GLN A 55 -11.05 2.60 0.77
CA GLN A 55 -11.92 3.76 0.87
C GLN A 55 -12.63 4.02 -0.46
N PRO A 56 -13.93 4.31 -0.44
CA PRO A 56 -14.63 4.70 -1.65
C PRO A 56 -14.07 6.03 -2.19
N PRO A 57 -14.07 6.23 -3.52
CA PRO A 57 -13.65 7.48 -4.11
C PRO A 57 -14.57 8.62 -3.65
N THR A 58 -13.99 9.71 -3.20
CA THR A 58 -14.76 10.87 -2.70
C THR A 58 -15.30 11.76 -3.79
N ASN A 59 -14.70 11.72 -5.01
CA ASN A 59 -15.07 12.52 -6.17
C ASN A 59 -15.29 14.01 -5.85
N LYS A 60 -14.51 14.57 -4.93
CA LYS A 60 -14.62 15.94 -4.42
C LYS A 60 -15.94 16.28 -3.71
N HIS A 61 -16.72 15.29 -3.35
CA HIS A 61 -17.94 15.48 -2.55
C HIS A 61 -17.59 15.63 -1.07
N PHE A 62 -17.15 16.82 -0.69
CA PHE A 62 -16.68 17.11 0.67
C PHE A 62 -17.77 16.93 1.73
N ASP A 63 -19.04 17.17 1.38
CA ASP A 63 -20.14 16.98 2.32
C ASP A 63 -20.33 15.50 2.66
N LEU A 64 -20.35 14.64 1.64
CA LEU A 64 -20.45 13.20 1.82
C LEU A 64 -19.25 12.64 2.59
N LEU A 65 -18.03 13.13 2.29
CA LEU A 65 -16.84 12.77 3.04
C LEU A 65 -16.96 13.17 4.51
N ALA A 66 -17.39 14.41 4.77
CA ALA A 66 -17.54 14.93 6.13
C ALA A 66 -18.57 14.12 6.93
N GLU A 67 -19.72 13.82 6.36
CA GLU A 67 -20.75 12.98 6.99
C GLU A 67 -20.22 11.58 7.30
N THR A 68 -19.47 10.99 6.36
CA THR A 68 -18.82 9.68 6.56
C THR A 68 -17.82 9.72 7.70
N LEU A 69 -16.95 10.73 7.74
CA LEU A 69 -15.95 10.89 8.79
C LEU A 69 -16.58 11.15 10.15
N GLN A 70 -17.65 11.97 10.23
CA GLN A 70 -18.40 12.17 11.47
C GLN A 70 -19.05 10.87 11.96
N SER A 71 -19.65 10.10 11.05
CA SER A 71 -20.21 8.80 11.40
C SER A 71 -19.14 7.83 11.92
N ARG A 72 -17.96 7.80 11.30
CA ARG A 72 -16.83 6.99 11.77
C ARG A 72 -16.34 7.47 13.13
N GLN A 73 -16.20 8.78 13.33
CA GLN A 73 -15.79 9.37 14.61
C GLN A 73 -16.81 9.02 15.74
N ALA A 74 -18.10 9.07 15.45
CA ALA A 74 -19.16 8.68 16.40
C ALA A 74 -19.12 7.18 16.76
N ASN A 75 -18.51 6.34 15.92
CA ASN A 75 -18.31 4.90 16.16
C ASN A 75 -16.89 4.59 16.67
N ASP A 76 -16.21 5.57 17.25
CA ASP A 76 -14.89 5.45 17.88
C ASP A 76 -13.74 5.08 16.90
N TYR A 77 -13.89 5.39 15.61
CA TYR A 77 -12.78 5.23 14.67
C TYR A 77 -11.73 6.32 14.85
N ARG A 78 -10.47 5.93 14.82
CA ARG A 78 -9.32 6.83 14.70
C ARG A 78 -9.17 7.24 13.25
N LEU A 79 -9.29 8.54 12.99
CA LEU A 79 -9.26 9.09 11.63
C LEU A 79 -7.88 9.63 11.28
N TYR A 80 -7.37 9.24 10.13
CA TYR A 80 -6.06 9.66 9.63
C TYR A 80 -6.17 10.16 8.19
N ILE A 81 -5.39 11.20 7.88
CA ILE A 81 -5.23 11.69 6.51
C ILE A 81 -3.74 11.72 6.18
N CYS A 82 -3.35 10.96 5.14
CA CYS A 82 -1.98 10.90 4.65
C CYS A 82 -1.72 11.98 3.60
N SER A 83 -0.65 12.74 3.80
CA SER A 83 -0.15 13.74 2.83
C SER A 83 1.28 14.12 3.16
N ASN A 84 2.10 14.38 2.15
CA ASN A 84 3.41 15.01 2.29
C ASN A 84 3.33 16.54 2.26
N ASN A 85 2.13 17.12 2.21
CA ASN A 85 1.93 18.54 2.06
C ASN A 85 1.02 19.10 3.16
N GLU A 86 1.64 19.78 4.12
CA GLU A 86 0.95 20.42 5.24
C GLU A 86 -0.13 21.43 4.81
N MET A 87 0.13 22.19 3.74
CA MET A 87 -0.86 23.15 3.22
C MET A 87 -2.14 22.48 2.74
N GLN A 88 -2.04 21.25 2.18
CA GLN A 88 -3.22 20.51 1.77
C GLN A 88 -4.00 20.00 2.98
N ILE A 89 -3.31 19.59 4.03
CA ILE A 89 -3.95 19.21 5.29
C ILE A 89 -4.68 20.40 5.92
N GLN A 90 -4.05 21.57 5.94
CA GLN A 90 -4.70 22.76 6.43
C GLN A 90 -5.92 23.14 5.59
N ARG A 91 -5.81 23.03 4.27
CA ARG A 91 -6.93 23.27 3.36
C ARG A 91 -8.12 22.31 3.64
N ILE A 92 -7.86 21.05 3.95
CA ILE A 92 -8.93 20.10 4.31
C ILE A 92 -9.62 20.55 5.61
N ARG A 93 -8.85 20.96 6.62
CA ARG A 93 -9.39 21.49 7.88
C ARG A 93 -10.26 22.72 7.65
N ASP A 94 -9.78 23.66 6.83
CA ASP A 94 -10.51 24.88 6.52
C ASP A 94 -11.83 24.57 5.78
N ILE A 95 -11.82 23.65 4.80
CA ILE A 95 -13.03 23.23 4.09
C ILE A 95 -14.06 22.63 5.05
N PHE A 96 -13.66 21.78 5.98
CA PHE A 96 -14.59 21.21 6.95
C PHE A 96 -15.14 22.27 7.88
N LYS A 97 -14.28 23.16 8.37
CA LYS A 97 -14.69 24.29 9.24
C LYS A 97 -15.66 25.24 8.55
N ASP A 98 -15.37 25.63 7.31
CA ASP A 98 -16.24 26.53 6.52
C ASP A 98 -17.62 25.94 6.25
N LYS A 99 -17.70 24.61 6.16
CA LYS A 99 -18.95 23.87 6.02
C LYS A 99 -19.64 23.53 7.34
N GLY A 100 -19.05 23.91 8.47
CA GLY A 100 -19.62 23.69 9.80
C GLY A 100 -19.43 22.27 10.36
N TYR A 101 -18.48 21.48 9.82
CA TYR A 101 -18.17 20.16 10.32
C TYR A 101 -17.02 20.20 11.33
N GLU A 102 -17.24 19.59 12.49
CA GLU A 102 -16.19 19.37 13.50
C GLU A 102 -15.65 17.94 13.38
N ILE A 103 -14.58 17.77 12.60
CA ILE A 103 -13.95 16.48 12.35
C ILE A 103 -12.52 16.50 12.89
N GLY A 104 -12.27 15.67 13.91
CA GLY A 104 -10.93 15.45 14.45
C GLY A 104 -10.21 14.36 13.65
N PHE A 105 -9.10 14.68 13.00
CA PHE A 105 -8.25 13.70 12.36
C PHE A 105 -6.77 13.97 12.63
N THR A 106 -5.97 12.91 12.59
CA THR A 106 -4.52 12.98 12.70
C THR A 106 -3.89 13.05 11.31
N TRP A 107 -2.99 13.99 11.11
CA TRP A 107 -2.16 14.02 9.91
C TRP A 107 -1.03 12.99 10.03
N LEU A 108 -0.91 12.14 9.01
CA LEU A 108 0.24 11.26 8.81
C LEU A 108 1.08 11.81 7.66
N GLU A 109 2.31 12.21 7.97
CA GLU A 109 3.27 12.60 6.95
C GLU A 109 3.72 11.36 6.18
N GLY A 110 3.34 11.29 4.91
CA GLY A 110 3.64 10.15 4.05
C GLY A 110 2.65 10.03 2.91
N VAL A 111 2.92 9.08 2.02
CA VAL A 111 2.06 8.76 0.89
C VAL A 111 1.82 7.26 0.85
N ILE A 112 0.57 6.88 0.86
CA ILE A 112 0.13 5.52 0.55
C ILE A 112 -0.70 5.56 -0.74
N HIS A 113 -0.80 4.43 -1.42
CA HIS A 113 -1.49 4.36 -2.72
C HIS A 113 -2.96 4.68 -2.59
N GLU A 114 -3.63 4.02 -1.65
CA GLU A 114 -5.05 4.20 -1.37
C GLU A 114 -5.28 4.18 0.14
N GLY A 115 -6.27 4.93 0.57
CA GLY A 115 -6.76 4.86 1.94
C GLY A 115 -7.57 3.58 2.17
N PHE A 116 -7.70 3.23 3.42
CA PHE A 116 -8.41 2.03 3.84
C PHE A 116 -9.16 2.26 5.16
N SER A 117 -10.06 1.37 5.45
CA SER A 117 -10.73 1.27 6.73
C SER A 117 -10.54 -0.13 7.31
N ASP A 118 -10.10 -0.21 8.56
CA ASP A 118 -10.04 -1.46 9.32
C ASP A 118 -11.11 -1.43 10.39
N SER A 119 -12.05 -2.36 10.31
CA SER A 119 -13.17 -2.43 11.25
C SER A 119 -12.81 -3.07 12.59
N ASN A 120 -11.79 -3.94 12.62
CA ASN A 120 -11.32 -4.59 13.84
C ASN A 120 -10.56 -3.60 14.72
N GLU A 121 -9.64 -2.86 14.10
CA GLU A 121 -8.82 -1.86 14.78
C GLU A 121 -9.51 -0.50 14.89
N LYS A 122 -10.66 -0.31 14.27
CA LYS A 122 -11.37 0.97 14.17
C LYS A 122 -10.47 2.10 13.67
N ILE A 123 -9.79 1.84 12.58
CA ILE A 123 -8.91 2.79 11.89
C ILE A 123 -9.53 3.16 10.55
N CYS A 124 -9.48 4.44 10.22
CA CYS A 124 -9.92 4.95 8.94
C CYS A 124 -8.86 5.90 8.39
N VAL A 125 -8.28 5.54 7.26
CA VAL A 125 -7.20 6.29 6.61
C VAL A 125 -7.65 6.77 5.25
N TYR A 126 -7.51 8.07 4.99
CA TYR A 126 -7.68 8.68 3.68
C TYR A 126 -6.36 9.22 3.16
N THR A 127 -6.28 9.41 1.86
CA THR A 127 -5.16 10.10 1.24
C THR A 127 -5.64 11.44 0.65
N GLU A 128 -4.77 12.45 0.71
CA GLU A 128 -5.05 13.77 0.13
C GLU A 128 -5.50 13.67 -1.33
N HIS A 129 -4.82 12.84 -2.12
CA HIS A 129 -5.11 12.72 -3.54
C HIS A 129 -6.49 12.08 -3.82
N GLN A 130 -6.97 11.14 -2.99
CA GLN A 130 -8.34 10.62 -3.08
C GLN A 130 -9.38 11.69 -2.71
N ILE A 131 -9.09 12.49 -1.68
CA ILE A 131 -10.00 13.58 -1.24
C ILE A 131 -10.14 14.64 -2.32
N PHE A 132 -9.04 15.03 -2.97
CA PHE A 132 -9.05 16.05 -4.02
C PHE A 132 -9.22 15.48 -5.42
N ASP A 133 -9.44 14.20 -5.58
CA ASP A 133 -9.55 13.50 -6.87
C ASP A 133 -8.37 13.85 -7.80
N ARG A 134 -7.17 13.66 -7.30
CA ARG A 134 -5.93 13.91 -8.03
C ARG A 134 -5.24 12.60 -8.36
N TYR A 135 -4.80 12.47 -9.61
CA TYR A 135 -3.97 11.33 -10.00
C TYR A 135 -2.58 11.41 -9.36
N HIS A 136 -2.24 10.44 -8.52
CA HIS A 136 -0.92 10.37 -7.90
C HIS A 136 0.07 9.66 -8.82
N LYS A 137 1.02 10.40 -9.39
CA LYS A 137 2.14 9.78 -10.10
C LYS A 137 3.17 9.29 -9.07
N TYR A 138 3.25 7.98 -8.89
CA TYR A 138 4.35 7.39 -8.14
C TYR A 138 5.68 7.69 -8.85
N ARG A 139 6.50 8.50 -8.22
CA ARG A 139 7.94 8.54 -8.54
C ARG A 139 8.60 7.53 -7.62
N LEU A 140 8.99 6.39 -8.14
CA LEU A 140 9.95 5.52 -7.48
C LEU A 140 11.19 6.39 -7.19
N GLN A 141 11.43 6.70 -5.94
CA GLN A 141 12.75 7.17 -5.53
C GLN A 141 13.68 5.97 -5.69
N THR A 142 14.32 5.88 -6.83
CA THR A 142 15.46 4.99 -7.00
C THR A 142 16.53 5.48 -6.05
N THR A 143 16.56 4.91 -4.84
CA THR A 143 17.74 5.01 -3.99
C THR A 143 18.83 4.34 -4.78
N ARG A 144 19.69 5.15 -5.40
CA ARG A 144 20.93 4.65 -6.02
C ARG A 144 21.72 4.05 -4.88
N ILE A 145 21.65 2.73 -4.74
CA ILE A 145 22.61 1.99 -3.96
C ILE A 145 23.93 2.17 -4.71
N ARG A 146 24.73 3.12 -4.25
CA ARG A 146 26.14 3.25 -4.65
C ARG A 146 26.90 2.08 -4.02
N GLN A 147 26.71 0.88 -4.55
CA GLN A 147 27.73 -0.14 -4.45
C GLN A 147 28.60 0.00 -5.71
N GLY A 148 29.85 0.37 -5.49
CA GLY A 148 30.81 0.50 -6.55
C GLY A 148 30.96 -0.81 -7.30
N ARG A 149 30.64 -0.73 -8.57
CA ARG A 149 31.24 -1.37 -9.74
C ARG A 149 30.25 -1.28 -10.90
N GLU A 150 30.68 -0.56 -11.92
CA GLU A 150 30.24 -0.54 -13.32
C GLU A 150 28.72 -0.75 -13.57
N SER A 151 28.03 0.35 -13.74
CA SER A 151 26.67 0.36 -14.26
C SER A 151 26.70 -0.01 -15.74
N ILE A 152 26.25 -1.19 -16.11
CA ILE A 152 25.89 -1.52 -17.48
C ILE A 152 24.65 -0.69 -17.80
N THR A 153 24.76 0.22 -18.74
CA THR A 153 23.62 1.00 -19.24
C THR A 153 22.80 0.11 -20.18
N LEU A 154 21.48 0.18 -20.05
CA LEU A 154 20.48 -0.53 -20.87
C LEU A 154 20.64 -0.31 -22.41
N GLY A 155 21.55 0.54 -22.84
CA GLY A 155 21.90 0.80 -24.23
C GLY A 155 22.91 -0.18 -24.85
N GLU A 156 23.49 -1.08 -24.07
CA GLU A 156 24.50 -2.05 -24.58
C GLU A 156 23.90 -3.46 -24.82
N LEU A 157 22.59 -3.60 -24.72
CA LEU A 157 21.85 -4.83 -25.03
C LEU A 157 21.09 -4.65 -26.37
N GLN A 158 21.80 -4.38 -27.46
CA GLN A 158 21.34 -4.59 -28.83
C GLN A 158 22.23 -5.61 -29.51
#